data_a90b1bd2cede9c0af7b9729783e8844f
#
_entry.id   a90b1bd2cede9c0af7b9729783e8844f
#
_cell.length_a   1.000
_cell.length_b   1.000
_cell.length_c   1.000
_cell.angle_alpha   90.00
_cell.angle_beta   90.00
_cell.angle_gamma   90.00
#
_symmetry.space_group_name_H-M   'P 1'
#
loop_
_entity.id
_entity.type
_entity.pdbx_description
1 polymer ?
#
loop_
_entity_poly.entity_id
_entity_poly.type
_entity_poly.pdbx_seq_one_letter_code
_entity_poly.pdbx_strand_id
1 'polypeptide(L)'
;MSAAKERSLSTNSPNPRSRIPFKRRLAYAAIIYLGFLLLLAAIEIGTRLTMSHVSSLDLFVVTRQQKAQVADEKQSGIFEGDPLLLWRLKPNLDHVVWDFTVLSTNAEHLRSEQSSQQLEAKQPGAIRIVCLGDSVTFGFRVPVVWPDRPTEYDPGWLPYPMLLQKALREANPDRDIEVVTMAVPGYTSHQGLAWLRRDIDRLMPDLLTVSFGWNDASLGDVPDREAIRTNWPAFSGRWLVDHSQAFAHATRWLRAREAAKLQTEAQAKPQSRPQIKKWPAARVSQPEFLENMTAIEQLARQRGTGVIVIAAPYRDRSSDAPEAELMLQYRLALGATMRQRGIPFLEIRELTEDAHPANQGWFGERIHPNHMGHRLMASELLKLIGANRMLPDVNVPALIP
;
A
#
# COMPACT_ATOMS: atom_id res chain seq x y z
N MET A 1 45.78 20.03 -92.67
CA MET A 1 46.28 20.78 -91.54
C MET A 1 45.06 21.24 -90.79
N SER A 2 44.75 20.60 -89.65
CA SER A 2 43.57 20.87 -88.85
C SER A 2 44.03 21.00 -87.40
N ALA A 3 43.80 22.15 -86.80
CA ALA A 3 44.21 22.48 -85.43
C ALA A 3 43.10 22.02 -84.46
N ALA A 4 43.46 21.10 -83.57
CA ALA A 4 42.62 20.63 -82.49
C ALA A 4 42.58 21.70 -81.37
N LYS A 5 41.35 22.09 -81.01
CA LYS A 5 41.04 23.06 -79.96
C LYS A 5 40.80 22.29 -78.67
N GLU A 6 41.78 22.28 -77.73
CA GLU A 6 41.63 21.73 -76.39
C GLU A 6 40.63 22.60 -75.58
N ARG A 7 39.55 21.94 -75.11
CA ARG A 7 38.64 22.52 -74.13
C ARG A 7 39.15 22.16 -72.75
N SER A 8 39.61 23.11 -71.96
CA SER A 8 39.92 22.95 -70.56
C SER A 8 38.62 22.78 -69.78
N LEU A 9 38.41 21.57 -69.19
CA LEU A 9 37.37 21.29 -68.23
C LEU A 9 37.77 21.93 -66.87
N SER A 10 37.08 23.03 -66.55
CA SER A 10 37.14 23.61 -65.19
C SER A 10 36.50 22.63 -64.19
N THR A 11 37.33 21.98 -63.38
CA THR A 11 36.85 21.16 -62.25
C THR A 11 36.48 22.13 -61.11
N ASN A 12 35.18 22.39 -60.95
CA ASN A 12 34.64 23.01 -59.75
C ASN A 12 34.84 22.03 -58.58
N SER A 13 35.85 22.23 -57.76
CA SER A 13 36.03 21.56 -56.50
C SER A 13 34.92 22.03 -55.53
N PRO A 14 34.19 21.14 -54.84
CA PRO A 14 33.17 21.58 -53.87
C PRO A 14 33.89 22.28 -52.71
N ASN A 15 33.49 23.50 -52.45
CA ASN A 15 33.94 24.34 -51.35
C ASN A 15 33.90 23.56 -50.03
N PRO A 16 35.01 23.39 -49.26
CA PRO A 16 34.98 22.64 -48.01
C PRO A 16 34.13 23.41 -47.01
N ARG A 17 32.91 22.88 -46.77
CA ARG A 17 32.06 23.42 -45.71
C ARG A 17 32.87 23.52 -44.42
N SER A 18 33.11 24.73 -43.95
CA SER A 18 33.91 25.04 -42.75
C SER A 18 33.24 24.30 -41.56
N ARG A 19 33.89 23.26 -41.09
CA ARG A 19 33.37 22.50 -39.92
C ARG A 19 33.47 23.42 -38.69
N ILE A 20 32.32 23.70 -38.07
CA ILE A 20 32.25 24.48 -36.83
C ILE A 20 33.18 23.85 -35.79
N PRO A 21 34.09 24.60 -35.18
CA PRO A 21 35.02 24.08 -34.17
C PRO A 21 34.29 23.39 -33.02
N PHE A 22 34.82 22.29 -32.50
CA PHE A 22 34.17 21.46 -31.45
C PHE A 22 33.71 22.28 -30.24
N LYS A 23 34.53 23.23 -29.76
CA LYS A 23 34.16 24.12 -28.64
C LYS A 23 32.88 24.95 -28.93
N ARG A 24 32.70 25.45 -30.17
CA ARG A 24 31.48 26.18 -30.55
C ARG A 24 30.28 25.27 -30.66
N ARG A 25 30.42 24.01 -31.11
CA ARG A 25 29.34 23.03 -31.10
C ARG A 25 28.87 22.71 -29.71
N LEU A 26 29.82 22.54 -28.75
CA LEU A 26 29.52 22.31 -27.35
C LEU A 26 28.81 23.52 -26.72
N ALA A 27 29.27 24.77 -27.02
CA ALA A 27 28.60 25.97 -26.53
C ALA A 27 27.16 26.10 -27.08
N TYR A 28 26.91 25.83 -28.36
CA TYR A 28 25.57 25.85 -28.93
C TYR A 28 24.70 24.76 -28.33
N ALA A 29 25.19 23.53 -28.13
CA ALA A 29 24.49 22.47 -27.47
C ALA A 29 24.08 22.85 -26.02
N ALA A 30 24.99 23.47 -25.27
CA ALA A 30 24.74 23.95 -23.92
C ALA A 30 23.66 25.06 -23.88
N ILE A 31 23.69 26.00 -24.81
CA ILE A 31 22.68 27.07 -24.93
C ILE A 31 21.30 26.48 -25.26
N ILE A 32 21.25 25.56 -26.23
CA ILE A 32 19.99 24.89 -26.60
C ILE A 32 19.45 24.10 -25.39
N TYR A 33 20.30 23.34 -24.70
CA TYR A 33 19.91 22.57 -23.52
C TYR A 33 19.39 23.46 -22.39
N LEU A 34 20.09 24.56 -22.10
CA LEU A 34 19.67 25.54 -21.09
C LEU A 34 18.33 26.19 -21.48
N GLY A 35 18.16 26.57 -22.74
CA GLY A 35 16.89 27.10 -23.24
C GLY A 35 15.74 26.10 -23.10
N PHE A 36 16.01 24.84 -23.38
CA PHE A 36 15.03 23.75 -23.18
C PHE A 36 14.65 23.56 -21.70
N LEU A 37 15.63 23.58 -20.79
CA LEU A 37 15.36 23.50 -19.35
C LEU A 37 14.54 24.69 -18.84
N LEU A 38 14.84 25.91 -19.30
CA LEU A 38 14.07 27.11 -18.93
C LEU A 38 12.64 27.04 -19.47
N LEU A 39 12.44 26.51 -20.66
CA LEU A 39 11.10 26.28 -21.22
C LEU A 39 10.31 25.27 -20.37
N LEU A 40 10.91 24.14 -20.00
CA LEU A 40 10.28 23.16 -19.13
C LEU A 40 9.92 23.76 -17.77
N ALA A 41 10.80 24.54 -17.17
CA ALA A 41 10.53 25.22 -15.89
C ALA A 41 9.37 26.24 -16.03
N ALA A 42 9.31 27.00 -17.13
CA ALA A 42 8.21 27.94 -17.37
C ALA A 42 6.86 27.21 -17.53
N ILE A 43 6.82 26.09 -18.26
CA ILE A 43 5.63 25.25 -18.42
C ILE A 43 5.20 24.71 -17.05
N GLU A 44 6.13 24.18 -16.25
CA GLU A 44 5.82 23.64 -14.92
C GLU A 44 5.24 24.71 -13.98
N ILE A 45 5.88 25.89 -13.92
CA ILE A 45 5.40 27.01 -13.10
C ILE A 45 4.03 27.47 -13.57
N GLY A 46 3.84 27.64 -14.88
CA GLY A 46 2.56 28.01 -15.45
C GLY A 46 1.44 27.03 -15.10
N THR A 47 1.72 25.72 -15.19
CA THR A 47 0.77 24.67 -14.85
C THR A 47 0.42 24.71 -13.37
N ARG A 48 1.41 24.85 -12.47
CA ARG A 48 1.17 24.96 -11.01
C ARG A 48 0.33 26.17 -10.61
N LEU A 49 0.46 27.28 -11.34
CA LEU A 49 -0.28 28.51 -11.05
C LEU A 49 -1.71 28.51 -11.61
N THR A 50 -1.97 27.77 -12.68
CA THR A 50 -3.24 27.87 -13.41
C THR A 50 -4.13 26.62 -13.32
N MET A 51 -3.57 25.48 -12.97
CA MET A 51 -4.30 24.20 -12.97
C MET A 51 -4.39 23.59 -11.57
N SER A 52 -5.45 22.80 -11.34
CA SER A 52 -5.61 22.02 -10.08
C SER A 52 -4.53 20.97 -9.97
N HIS A 53 -4.08 20.68 -8.73
CA HIS A 53 -3.09 19.63 -8.48
C HIS A 53 -3.63 18.26 -8.93
N VAL A 54 -2.79 17.51 -9.64
CA VAL A 54 -3.06 16.12 -10.07
C VAL A 54 -2.00 15.23 -9.45
N SER A 55 -2.44 14.21 -8.69
CA SER A 55 -1.55 13.23 -8.07
C SER A 55 -1.41 11.96 -8.91
N SER A 56 -0.39 11.16 -8.63
CA SER A 56 -0.27 9.84 -9.23
C SER A 56 -1.44 8.93 -8.87
N LEU A 57 -2.06 9.12 -7.71
CA LEU A 57 -3.26 8.41 -7.29
C LEU A 57 -4.45 8.70 -8.22
N ASP A 58 -4.63 9.96 -8.64
CA ASP A 58 -5.70 10.34 -9.59
C ASP A 58 -5.57 9.63 -10.95
N LEU A 59 -4.34 9.33 -11.35
CA LEU A 59 -4.05 8.81 -12.68
C LEU A 59 -3.86 7.28 -12.71
N PHE A 60 -3.37 6.70 -11.64
CA PHE A 60 -2.97 5.29 -11.59
C PHE A 60 -3.84 4.41 -10.70
N VAL A 61 -5.00 4.92 -10.29
CA VAL A 61 -5.98 4.15 -9.52
C VAL A 61 -6.59 3.07 -10.42
N VAL A 62 -6.35 1.81 -10.08
CA VAL A 62 -6.68 0.67 -10.93
C VAL A 62 -7.98 -0.02 -10.49
N THR A 63 -8.38 0.08 -9.22
CA THR A 63 -9.54 -0.63 -8.68
C THR A 63 -10.65 0.31 -8.19
N ARG A 64 -11.92 -0.19 -8.12
CA ARG A 64 -13.04 0.55 -7.55
C ARG A 64 -12.81 0.96 -6.10
N GLN A 65 -12.18 0.10 -5.30
CA GLN A 65 -11.82 0.41 -3.91
C GLN A 65 -10.79 1.54 -3.83
N GLN A 66 -9.77 1.51 -4.69
CA GLN A 66 -8.80 2.60 -4.79
C GLN A 66 -9.47 3.90 -5.22
N LYS A 67 -10.44 3.86 -6.13
CA LYS A 67 -11.23 5.03 -6.54
C LYS A 67 -12.08 5.59 -5.40
N ALA A 68 -12.67 4.73 -4.58
CA ALA A 68 -13.42 5.17 -3.41
C ALA A 68 -12.50 5.80 -2.36
N GLN A 69 -11.34 5.21 -2.10
CA GLN A 69 -10.33 5.76 -1.19
C GLN A 69 -9.75 7.10 -1.67
N VAL A 70 -9.55 7.25 -3.00
CA VAL A 70 -9.07 8.49 -3.62
C VAL A 70 -10.15 9.57 -3.73
N ALA A 71 -11.41 9.19 -3.94
CA ALA A 71 -12.52 10.16 -3.95
C ALA A 71 -12.70 10.84 -2.59
N ASP A 72 -12.31 10.16 -1.51
CA ASP A 72 -12.30 10.70 -0.15
C ASP A 72 -11.09 11.64 0.12
N GLU A 73 -10.13 11.73 -0.83
CA GLU A 73 -8.99 12.67 -0.76
C GLU A 73 -9.41 14.15 -0.69
N LYS A 74 -10.63 14.49 -1.06
CA LYS A 74 -11.19 15.85 -0.86
C LYS A 74 -11.37 16.19 0.63
N GLN A 75 -11.27 15.21 1.53
CA GLN A 75 -11.33 15.37 2.98
C GLN A 75 -10.01 14.97 3.66
N SER A 76 -8.87 15.58 3.32
CA SER A 76 -7.57 15.28 3.95
C SER A 76 -7.03 13.87 3.70
N GLY A 77 -6.75 13.52 2.42
CA GLY A 77 -6.19 12.24 2.04
C GLY A 77 -4.95 11.82 2.84
N ILE A 78 -5.05 10.69 3.55
CA ILE A 78 -3.97 10.15 4.38
C ILE A 78 -2.97 9.29 3.56
N PHE A 79 -3.22 9.13 2.27
CA PHE A 79 -2.41 8.27 1.40
C PHE A 79 -1.57 9.09 0.43
N GLU A 80 -0.46 8.50 0.01
CA GLU A 80 0.35 8.95 -1.11
C GLU A 80 0.77 7.75 -1.98
N GLY A 81 1.18 8.00 -3.22
CA GLY A 81 1.65 6.96 -4.13
C GLY A 81 2.93 6.29 -3.65
N ASP A 82 3.01 4.96 -3.74
CA ASP A 82 4.22 4.18 -3.51
C ASP A 82 4.50 3.31 -4.74
N PRO A 83 5.73 3.29 -5.26
CA PRO A 83 6.06 2.57 -6.50
C PRO A 83 5.98 1.04 -6.35
N LEU A 84 6.26 0.53 -5.15
CA LEU A 84 6.27 -0.90 -4.85
C LEU A 84 4.92 -1.37 -4.29
N LEU A 85 4.28 -0.52 -3.48
CA LEU A 85 3.10 -0.89 -2.71
C LEU A 85 1.79 -0.31 -3.30
N LEU A 86 1.86 0.43 -4.41
CA LEU A 86 0.80 1.20 -5.06
C LEU A 86 0.45 2.47 -4.28
N TRP A 87 0.20 2.40 -3.00
CA TRP A 87 -0.01 3.53 -2.08
C TRP A 87 0.59 3.21 -0.71
N ARG A 88 0.82 4.22 0.10
CA ARG A 88 1.21 4.13 1.52
C ARG A 88 0.59 5.28 2.30
N LEU A 89 0.70 5.26 3.60
CA LEU A 89 0.30 6.40 4.43
C LEU A 89 1.22 7.60 4.18
N LYS A 90 0.70 8.82 4.26
CA LYS A 90 1.53 10.03 4.33
C LYS A 90 2.29 10.05 5.67
N PRO A 91 3.52 10.56 5.70
CA PRO A 91 4.27 10.67 6.94
C PRO A 91 3.83 11.88 7.77
N ASN A 92 4.13 11.84 9.06
CA ASN A 92 3.98 12.95 10.00
C ASN A 92 2.55 13.53 10.07
N LEU A 93 1.54 12.71 9.86
CA LEU A 93 0.16 13.08 10.14
C LEU A 93 -0.05 13.13 11.66
N ASP A 94 -0.72 14.18 12.15
CA ASP A 94 -0.96 14.35 13.57
C ASP A 94 -2.46 14.50 13.86
N HIS A 95 -3.04 13.50 14.53
CA HIS A 95 -4.45 13.43 14.94
C HIS A 95 -5.44 13.79 13.82
N VAL A 96 -5.14 13.37 12.60
CA VAL A 96 -6.03 13.59 11.45
C VAL A 96 -7.22 12.66 11.50
N VAL A 97 -8.36 13.15 11.00
CA VAL A 97 -9.56 12.32 10.86
C VAL A 97 -9.68 11.85 9.42
N TRP A 98 -9.77 10.55 9.25
CA TRP A 98 -10.02 9.90 7.95
C TRP A 98 -11.05 8.79 8.12
N ASP A 99 -12.13 8.82 7.35
CA ASP A 99 -13.26 7.88 7.43
C ASP A 99 -13.63 7.51 8.89
N PHE A 100 -13.94 8.53 9.68
CA PHE A 100 -14.24 8.45 11.12
C PHE A 100 -13.10 7.87 11.99
N THR A 101 -11.91 7.66 11.46
CA THR A 101 -10.73 7.20 12.21
C THR A 101 -9.86 8.38 12.60
N VAL A 102 -9.56 8.53 13.89
CA VAL A 102 -8.50 9.44 14.33
C VAL A 102 -7.17 8.71 14.29
N LEU A 103 -6.18 9.29 13.63
CA LEU A 103 -4.86 8.65 13.49
C LEU A 103 -3.72 9.64 13.40
N SER A 104 -2.55 9.17 13.82
CA SER A 104 -1.26 9.80 13.56
C SER A 104 -0.36 8.83 12.78
N THR A 105 0.60 9.37 12.04
CA THR A 105 1.64 8.59 11.37
C THR A 105 3.01 9.20 11.64
N ASN A 106 4.03 8.35 11.74
CA ASN A 106 5.41 8.79 11.93
C ASN A 106 6.12 9.10 10.61
N ALA A 107 7.40 9.47 10.69
CA ALA A 107 8.23 9.78 9.52
C ALA A 107 8.43 8.58 8.58
N GLU A 108 8.31 7.35 9.08
CA GLU A 108 8.46 6.10 8.34
C GLU A 108 7.14 5.61 7.70
N HIS A 109 6.10 6.47 7.62
CA HIS A 109 4.80 6.14 7.03
C HIS A 109 4.03 5.04 7.78
N LEU A 110 4.33 4.85 9.06
CA LEU A 110 3.67 3.87 9.92
C LEU A 110 2.62 4.55 10.80
N ARG A 111 1.50 3.87 11.05
CA ARG A 111 0.56 4.34 12.06
C ARG A 111 1.22 4.28 13.44
N SER A 112 1.16 5.37 14.17
CA SER A 112 1.76 5.55 15.50
C SER A 112 0.80 6.28 16.44
N GLU A 113 1.08 6.29 17.73
CA GLU A 113 0.30 7.06 18.71
C GLU A 113 0.52 8.58 18.53
N GLN A 114 1.74 8.96 18.12
CA GLN A 114 2.13 10.36 17.93
C GLN A 114 2.95 10.50 16.64
N SER A 115 2.80 11.61 15.94
CA SER A 115 3.55 11.91 14.73
C SER A 115 5.06 12.07 14.96
N SER A 116 5.45 12.48 16.16
CA SER A 116 6.86 12.62 16.56
C SER A 116 7.56 11.29 16.89
N GLN A 117 6.81 10.19 17.01
CA GLN A 117 7.39 8.87 17.28
C GLN A 117 8.22 8.42 16.09
N GLN A 118 9.52 8.23 16.28
CA GLN A 118 10.41 7.71 15.24
C GLN A 118 10.69 6.23 15.49
N LEU A 119 10.83 5.48 14.40
CA LEU A 119 11.28 4.09 14.46
C LEU A 119 12.82 4.10 14.43
N GLU A 120 13.41 4.01 15.59
CA GLU A 120 14.86 3.97 15.73
C GLU A 120 15.45 2.61 15.31
N ALA A 121 16.75 2.57 15.10
CA ALA A 121 17.46 1.30 14.95
C ALA A 121 17.29 0.46 16.22
N LYS A 122 16.91 -0.82 16.06
CA LYS A 122 16.68 -1.70 17.18
C LYS A 122 17.94 -1.83 18.04
N GLN A 123 17.82 -1.46 19.30
CA GLN A 123 18.93 -1.55 20.25
C GLN A 123 19.16 -2.99 20.70
N PRO A 124 20.39 -3.37 21.08
CA PRO A 124 20.66 -4.68 21.67
C PRO A 124 19.80 -4.92 22.93
N GLY A 125 19.08 -6.04 22.98
CA GLY A 125 18.20 -6.38 24.08
C GLY A 125 16.78 -5.78 24.00
N ALA A 126 16.51 -4.86 23.08
CA ALA A 126 15.16 -4.39 22.80
C ALA A 126 14.32 -5.48 22.12
N ILE A 127 13.05 -5.52 22.45
CA ILE A 127 12.07 -6.43 21.86
C ILE A 127 11.24 -5.66 20.84
N ARG A 128 11.20 -6.14 19.60
CA ARG A 128 10.38 -5.54 18.56
C ARG A 128 9.38 -6.53 17.99
N ILE A 129 8.11 -6.17 18.07
CA ILE A 129 6.99 -6.91 17.48
C ILE A 129 6.51 -6.11 16.26
N VAL A 130 6.38 -6.76 15.12
CA VAL A 130 5.80 -6.15 13.93
C VAL A 130 4.42 -6.74 13.68
N CYS A 131 3.41 -5.89 13.62
CA CYS A 131 2.04 -6.27 13.26
C CYS A 131 1.80 -5.91 11.79
N LEU A 132 1.93 -6.91 10.90
CA LEU A 132 1.77 -6.76 9.46
C LEU A 132 0.33 -7.06 9.05
N GLY A 133 -0.32 -6.14 8.32
CA GLY A 133 -1.69 -6.39 7.89
C GLY A 133 -2.34 -5.28 7.08
N ASP A 134 -3.66 -5.37 7.03
CA ASP A 134 -4.55 -4.47 6.32
C ASP A 134 -5.29 -3.49 7.26
N SER A 135 -6.50 -3.07 6.87
CA SER A 135 -7.36 -2.18 7.67
C SER A 135 -7.69 -2.70 9.06
N VAL A 136 -7.73 -4.02 9.27
CA VAL A 136 -7.97 -4.61 10.60
C VAL A 136 -6.76 -4.36 11.49
N THR A 137 -5.56 -4.67 11.04
CA THR A 137 -4.33 -4.41 11.80
C THR A 137 -4.07 -2.92 11.97
N PHE A 138 -4.40 -2.12 10.95
CA PHE A 138 -4.37 -0.66 11.04
C PHE A 138 -5.30 -0.14 12.14
N GLY A 139 -6.43 -0.78 12.41
CA GLY A 139 -7.46 -0.32 13.33
C GLY A 139 -8.38 0.72 12.69
N PHE A 140 -8.97 0.36 11.56
CA PHE A 140 -9.96 1.20 10.87
C PHE A 140 -11.13 1.53 11.81
N ARG A 141 -11.46 2.83 11.93
CA ARG A 141 -12.47 3.37 12.87
C ARG A 141 -12.18 3.07 14.36
N VAL A 142 -10.89 2.96 14.72
CA VAL A 142 -10.48 2.83 16.12
C VAL A 142 -9.25 3.73 16.35
N PRO A 143 -9.37 4.80 17.16
CA PRO A 143 -10.62 5.29 17.76
C PRO A 143 -11.55 5.90 16.71
N VAL A 144 -12.85 5.78 16.96
CA VAL A 144 -13.88 6.35 16.10
C VAL A 144 -14.28 7.73 16.57
N VAL A 145 -14.46 8.66 15.64
CA VAL A 145 -15.09 9.96 15.89
C VAL A 145 -16.35 10.10 15.04
N TRP A 146 -17.48 10.40 15.66
CA TRP A 146 -18.74 10.58 14.97
C TRP A 146 -18.91 12.04 14.54
N PRO A 147 -19.31 12.34 13.28
CA PRO A 147 -19.44 13.72 12.80
C PRO A 147 -20.47 14.56 13.58
N ASP A 148 -21.55 13.90 14.03
CA ASP A 148 -22.63 14.51 14.81
C ASP A 148 -22.32 14.61 16.32
N ARG A 149 -21.30 13.89 16.79
CA ARG A 149 -20.88 13.79 18.19
C ARG A 149 -19.36 13.78 18.33
N PRO A 150 -18.65 14.82 17.88
CA PRO A 150 -17.19 14.82 17.87
C PRO A 150 -16.56 14.82 19.27
N THR A 151 -17.33 15.14 20.30
CA THR A 151 -16.88 15.11 21.71
C THR A 151 -17.00 13.75 22.38
N GLU A 152 -17.67 12.77 21.77
CA GLU A 152 -17.78 11.40 22.27
C GLU A 152 -16.58 10.51 21.87
N TYR A 153 -15.54 11.08 21.33
CA TYR A 153 -14.30 10.41 21.02
C TYR A 153 -13.53 10.05 22.29
N ASP A 154 -13.16 8.75 22.42
CA ASP A 154 -12.32 8.28 23.50
C ASP A 154 -10.91 7.93 22.95
N PRO A 155 -9.88 8.70 23.31
CA PRO A 155 -8.49 8.43 22.89
C PRO A 155 -7.93 7.11 23.45
N GLY A 156 -8.55 6.55 24.50
CA GLY A 156 -8.19 5.24 25.04
C GLY A 156 -8.63 4.06 24.18
N TRP A 157 -9.47 4.28 23.17
CA TRP A 157 -9.81 3.25 22.19
C TRP A 157 -8.67 3.07 21.19
N LEU A 158 -7.85 2.08 21.44
CA LEU A 158 -6.65 1.80 20.66
C LEU A 158 -6.82 0.56 19.78
N PRO A 159 -6.18 0.50 18.59
CA PRO A 159 -6.10 -0.73 17.82
C PRO A 159 -5.22 -1.77 18.53
N TYR A 160 -5.42 -3.06 18.21
CA TYR A 160 -4.77 -4.15 18.93
C TYR A 160 -3.22 -4.07 18.97
N PRO A 161 -2.49 -3.54 17.97
CA PRO A 161 -1.05 -3.41 18.08
C PRO A 161 -0.62 -2.43 19.18
N MET A 162 -1.35 -1.31 19.31
CA MET A 162 -1.07 -0.32 20.36
C MET A 162 -1.47 -0.83 21.74
N LEU A 163 -2.59 -1.57 21.85
CA LEU A 163 -2.98 -2.24 23.09
C LEU A 163 -1.94 -3.29 23.52
N LEU A 164 -1.42 -4.05 22.56
CA LEU A 164 -0.34 -5.02 22.80
C LEU A 164 0.92 -4.34 23.34
N GLN A 165 1.33 -3.21 22.73
CA GLN A 165 2.46 -2.41 23.20
C GLN A 165 2.26 -1.93 24.62
N LYS A 166 1.09 -1.33 24.91
CA LYS A 166 0.75 -0.81 26.23
C LYS A 166 0.83 -1.91 27.28
N ALA A 167 0.15 -3.03 27.06
CA ALA A 167 0.11 -4.15 28.02
C ALA A 167 1.50 -4.77 28.27
N LEU A 168 2.30 -4.95 27.22
CA LEU A 168 3.64 -5.51 27.38
C LEU A 168 4.59 -4.56 28.09
N ARG A 169 4.54 -3.26 27.83
CA ARG A 169 5.35 -2.23 28.54
C ARG A 169 4.98 -2.12 30.00
N GLU A 170 3.68 -2.09 30.31
CA GLU A 170 3.20 -2.06 31.69
C GLU A 170 3.64 -3.29 32.51
N ALA A 171 3.66 -4.48 31.87
CA ALA A 171 4.12 -5.70 32.50
C ALA A 171 5.66 -5.84 32.59
N ASN A 172 6.41 -5.01 31.85
CA ASN A 172 7.88 -5.06 31.78
C ASN A 172 8.48 -3.64 31.76
N PRO A 173 8.36 -2.87 32.85
CA PRO A 173 8.77 -1.46 32.88
C PRO A 173 10.27 -1.25 32.63
N ASP A 174 11.12 -2.26 32.88
CA ASP A 174 12.56 -2.20 32.71
C ASP A 174 13.04 -2.71 31.33
N ARG A 175 12.10 -3.00 30.43
CA ARG A 175 12.40 -3.51 29.09
C ARG A 175 12.00 -2.51 28.01
N ASP A 176 12.87 -2.37 27.01
CA ASP A 176 12.52 -1.66 25.80
C ASP A 176 11.68 -2.57 24.87
N ILE A 177 10.38 -2.32 24.81
CA ILE A 177 9.42 -3.09 23.99
C ILE A 177 8.75 -2.15 23.01
N GLU A 178 8.87 -2.44 21.73
CA GLU A 178 8.27 -1.69 20.65
C GLU A 178 7.35 -2.57 19.80
N VAL A 179 6.13 -2.08 19.53
CA VAL A 179 5.20 -2.74 18.61
C VAL A 179 4.97 -1.82 17.42
N VAL A 180 5.38 -2.28 16.26
CA VAL A 180 5.31 -1.54 15.00
C VAL A 180 4.04 -1.93 14.26
N THR A 181 3.16 -0.95 13.99
CA THR A 181 1.94 -1.15 13.19
C THR A 181 2.28 -1.00 11.70
N MET A 182 2.63 -2.10 11.06
CA MET A 182 2.98 -2.18 9.64
C MET A 182 1.72 -2.55 8.83
N ALA A 183 0.76 -1.62 8.78
CA ALA A 183 -0.56 -1.89 8.22
C ALA A 183 -1.13 -0.68 7.49
N VAL A 184 -1.81 -0.95 6.37
CA VAL A 184 -2.46 0.08 5.55
C VAL A 184 -3.82 -0.42 5.07
N PRO A 185 -4.87 0.39 5.18
CA PRO A 185 -6.20 0.03 4.68
C PRO A 185 -6.18 -0.37 3.20
N GLY A 186 -6.87 -1.47 2.89
CA GLY A 186 -6.97 -1.98 1.52
C GLY A 186 -5.83 -2.87 1.05
N TYR A 187 -4.78 -3.07 1.86
CA TYR A 187 -3.66 -3.94 1.47
C TYR A 187 -4.06 -5.41 1.37
N THR A 188 -3.42 -6.09 0.44
CA THR A 188 -3.47 -7.56 0.26
C THR A 188 -2.18 -8.21 0.75
N SER A 189 -2.18 -9.52 0.87
CA SER A 189 -0.98 -10.31 1.18
C SER A 189 0.17 -10.05 0.21
N HIS A 190 -0.13 -9.71 -1.06
CA HIS A 190 0.86 -9.37 -2.06
C HIS A 190 1.63 -8.08 -1.70
N GLN A 191 0.91 -7.02 -1.31
CA GLN A 191 1.51 -5.77 -0.83
C GLN A 191 2.25 -5.99 0.51
N GLY A 192 1.66 -6.78 1.43
CA GLY A 192 2.28 -7.15 2.71
C GLY A 192 3.63 -7.85 2.53
N LEU A 193 3.71 -8.84 1.62
CA LEU A 193 4.95 -9.54 1.30
C LEU A 193 5.99 -8.60 0.67
N ALA A 194 5.58 -7.75 -0.26
CA ALA A 194 6.47 -6.78 -0.89
C ALA A 194 7.05 -5.80 0.13
N TRP A 195 6.21 -5.33 1.05
CA TRP A 195 6.61 -4.42 2.11
C TRP A 195 7.57 -5.09 3.10
N LEU A 196 7.23 -6.29 3.58
CA LEU A 196 8.08 -7.04 4.49
C LEU A 196 9.46 -7.35 3.88
N ARG A 197 9.51 -7.74 2.60
CA ARG A 197 10.79 -7.96 1.90
C ARG A 197 11.68 -6.72 1.87
N ARG A 198 11.08 -5.55 1.73
CA ARG A 198 11.82 -4.28 1.73
C ARG A 198 12.40 -3.93 3.08
N ASP A 199 11.63 -4.16 4.15
CA ASP A 199 11.91 -3.53 5.44
C ASP A 199 12.32 -4.50 6.57
N ILE A 200 12.19 -5.83 6.41
CA ILE A 200 12.43 -6.80 7.49
C ILE A 200 13.84 -6.73 8.08
N ASP A 201 14.85 -6.50 7.23
CA ASP A 201 16.25 -6.44 7.69
C ASP A 201 16.53 -5.14 8.48
N ARG A 202 15.78 -4.07 8.23
CA ARG A 202 15.83 -2.84 9.02
C ARG A 202 15.01 -2.96 10.30
N LEU A 203 13.87 -3.61 10.23
CA LEU A 203 12.98 -3.77 11.38
C LEU A 203 13.50 -4.77 12.40
N MET A 204 14.15 -5.84 11.97
CA MET A 204 14.67 -6.93 12.83
C MET A 204 13.67 -7.39 13.89
N PRO A 205 12.46 -7.82 13.52
CA PRO A 205 11.45 -8.21 14.51
C PRO A 205 11.82 -9.50 15.24
N ASP A 206 11.50 -9.57 16.53
CA ASP A 206 11.54 -10.81 17.31
C ASP A 206 10.27 -11.63 17.09
N LEU A 207 9.15 -10.93 16.88
CA LEU A 207 7.86 -11.52 16.59
C LEU A 207 7.15 -10.77 15.47
N LEU A 208 6.58 -11.50 14.54
CA LEU A 208 5.74 -11.01 13.46
C LEU A 208 4.31 -11.55 13.63
N THR A 209 3.32 -10.67 13.72
CA THR A 209 1.92 -11.05 13.57
C THR A 209 1.45 -10.67 12.16
N VAL A 210 0.66 -11.53 11.50
CA VAL A 210 0.24 -11.33 10.11
C VAL A 210 -1.26 -11.55 9.98
N SER A 211 -1.97 -10.57 9.41
CA SER A 211 -3.42 -10.67 9.14
C SER A 211 -3.77 -10.09 7.77
N PHE A 212 -4.18 -10.96 6.85
CA PHE A 212 -4.69 -10.63 5.52
C PHE A 212 -5.81 -11.59 5.12
N GLY A 213 -6.52 -11.27 4.05
CA GLY A 213 -7.48 -12.17 3.42
C GLY A 213 -8.69 -11.48 2.83
N TRP A 214 -9.31 -10.53 3.51
CA TRP A 214 -10.51 -9.87 3.02
C TRP A 214 -10.26 -9.13 1.69
N ASN A 215 -9.19 -8.32 1.66
CA ASN A 215 -8.84 -7.59 0.44
C ASN A 215 -8.30 -8.52 -0.66
N ASP A 216 -7.68 -9.63 -0.29
CA ASP A 216 -7.23 -10.65 -1.24
C ASP A 216 -8.43 -11.30 -1.95
N ALA A 217 -9.46 -11.69 -1.19
CA ALA A 217 -10.68 -12.29 -1.69
C ALA A 217 -11.61 -11.29 -2.40
N SER A 218 -11.44 -9.98 -2.16
CA SER A 218 -12.29 -8.97 -2.78
C SER A 218 -12.11 -8.94 -4.30
N LEU A 219 -13.22 -8.65 -5.00
CA LEU A 219 -13.24 -8.65 -6.46
C LEU A 219 -12.69 -7.36 -7.01
N GLY A 220 -11.72 -7.45 -7.89
CA GLY A 220 -11.05 -6.32 -8.52
C GLY A 220 -11.02 -6.36 -10.04
N ASP A 221 -10.74 -5.23 -10.64
CA ASP A 221 -10.65 -5.09 -12.12
C ASP A 221 -9.33 -5.69 -12.65
N VAL A 222 -8.28 -5.71 -11.82
CA VAL A 222 -6.95 -6.24 -12.16
C VAL A 222 -6.35 -6.91 -10.92
N PRO A 223 -5.78 -8.11 -11.03
CA PRO A 223 -5.03 -8.73 -9.94
C PRO A 223 -3.87 -7.85 -9.47
N ASP A 224 -3.64 -7.79 -8.16
CA ASP A 224 -2.60 -6.94 -7.57
C ASP A 224 -1.20 -7.23 -8.12
N ARG A 225 -0.88 -8.48 -8.38
CA ARG A 225 0.35 -8.91 -9.03
C ARG A 225 0.55 -8.25 -10.40
N GLU A 226 -0.52 -8.12 -11.19
CA GLU A 226 -0.46 -7.48 -12.50
C GLU A 226 -0.38 -5.96 -12.35
N ALA A 227 -1.15 -5.38 -11.41
CA ALA A 227 -1.11 -3.96 -11.09
C ALA A 227 0.29 -3.50 -10.65
N ILE A 228 0.97 -4.27 -9.78
CA ILE A 228 2.34 -3.97 -9.33
C ILE A 228 3.35 -4.17 -10.46
N ARG A 229 3.22 -5.24 -11.25
CA ARG A 229 4.11 -5.50 -12.40
C ARG A 229 4.02 -4.43 -13.47
N THR A 230 2.82 -3.96 -13.78
CA THR A 230 2.61 -2.87 -14.75
C THR A 230 3.02 -1.50 -14.22
N ASN A 231 3.21 -1.37 -12.92
CA ASN A 231 3.71 -0.15 -12.30
C ASN A 231 5.22 0.06 -12.43
N TRP A 232 6.03 -0.98 -12.62
CA TRP A 232 7.48 -0.85 -12.74
C TRP A 232 7.93 0.06 -13.90
N PRO A 233 7.41 -0.07 -15.14
CA PRO A 233 7.66 0.91 -16.21
C PRO A 233 6.99 2.25 -15.93
N ALA A 234 5.87 2.25 -15.20
CA ALA A 234 5.18 3.46 -14.75
C ALA A 234 5.83 4.12 -13.52
N PHE A 235 6.86 3.51 -12.91
CA PHE A 235 7.52 4.08 -11.74
C PHE A 235 8.18 5.43 -12.03
N SER A 236 8.98 5.50 -13.09
CA SER A 236 9.53 6.78 -13.57
C SER A 236 8.42 7.75 -13.99
N GLY A 237 7.34 7.25 -14.58
CA GLY A 237 6.15 8.00 -14.92
C GLY A 237 5.40 8.51 -13.69
N ARG A 238 5.24 7.71 -12.64
CA ARG A 238 4.62 8.14 -11.39
C ARG A 238 5.44 9.18 -10.67
N TRP A 239 6.74 8.95 -10.53
CA TRP A 239 7.63 9.94 -9.96
C TRP A 239 7.53 11.26 -10.71
N LEU A 240 7.51 11.24 -12.04
CA LEU A 240 7.33 12.43 -12.86
C LEU A 240 5.96 13.10 -12.63
N VAL A 241 4.88 12.32 -12.49
CA VAL A 241 3.55 12.86 -12.17
C VAL A 241 3.54 13.56 -10.82
N ASP A 242 4.12 12.96 -9.79
CA ASP A 242 4.12 13.53 -8.43
C ASP A 242 5.05 14.75 -8.32
N HIS A 243 6.10 14.83 -9.16
CA HIS A 243 7.07 15.93 -9.13
C HIS A 243 6.88 16.97 -10.22
N SER A 244 6.09 16.70 -11.27
CA SER A 244 5.79 17.64 -12.37
C SER A 244 4.32 17.68 -12.69
N GLN A 245 3.66 18.80 -12.38
CA GLN A 245 2.25 19.01 -12.71
C GLN A 245 2.00 19.11 -14.22
N ALA A 246 2.96 19.64 -14.98
CA ALA A 246 2.90 19.64 -16.44
C ALA A 246 2.85 18.21 -17.00
N PHE A 247 3.68 17.30 -16.47
CA PHE A 247 3.67 15.90 -16.87
C PHE A 247 2.39 15.20 -16.42
N ALA A 248 1.89 15.50 -15.22
CA ALA A 248 0.66 14.96 -14.67
C ALA A 248 -0.55 15.29 -15.57
N HIS A 249 -0.71 16.58 -15.96
CA HIS A 249 -1.78 17.01 -16.84
C HIS A 249 -1.66 16.44 -18.25
N ALA A 250 -0.44 16.36 -18.80
CA ALA A 250 -0.21 15.73 -20.11
C ALA A 250 -0.63 14.24 -20.09
N THR A 251 -0.26 13.51 -19.03
CA THR A 251 -0.65 12.10 -18.85
C THR A 251 -2.17 11.95 -18.71
N ARG A 252 -2.83 12.82 -17.94
CA ARG A 252 -4.29 12.87 -17.81
C ARG A 252 -4.99 13.09 -19.15
N TRP A 253 -4.49 14.04 -19.93
CA TRP A 253 -5.03 14.33 -21.26
C TRP A 253 -4.88 13.15 -22.23
N LEU A 254 -3.70 12.51 -22.28
CA LEU A 254 -3.46 11.35 -23.12
C LEU A 254 -4.41 10.19 -22.78
N ARG A 255 -4.59 9.89 -21.49
CA ARG A 255 -5.52 8.85 -21.03
C ARG A 255 -6.97 9.16 -21.34
N ALA A 256 -7.40 10.41 -21.16
CA ALA A 256 -8.75 10.83 -21.52
C ALA A 256 -9.01 10.67 -23.01
N ARG A 257 -8.02 11.00 -23.85
CA ARG A 257 -8.09 10.83 -25.32
C ARG A 257 -8.16 9.35 -25.72
N GLU A 258 -7.38 8.49 -25.08
CA GLU A 258 -7.40 7.05 -25.31
C GLU A 258 -8.75 6.44 -24.91
N ALA A 259 -9.27 6.81 -23.74
CA ALA A 259 -10.59 6.39 -23.28
C ALA A 259 -11.71 6.83 -24.24
N ALA A 260 -11.67 8.06 -24.74
CA ALA A 260 -12.62 8.56 -25.72
C ALA A 260 -12.55 7.77 -27.04
N LYS A 261 -11.33 7.45 -27.50
CA LYS A 261 -11.13 6.62 -28.70
C LYS A 261 -11.75 5.24 -28.54
N LEU A 262 -11.49 4.57 -27.39
CA LEU A 262 -12.06 3.25 -27.10
C LEU A 262 -13.59 3.28 -27.00
N GLN A 263 -14.17 4.34 -26.44
CA GLN A 263 -15.62 4.54 -26.43
C GLN A 263 -16.21 4.71 -27.84
N THR A 264 -15.54 5.47 -28.70
CA THR A 264 -15.97 5.67 -30.09
C THR A 264 -15.88 4.37 -30.89
N GLU A 265 -14.80 3.59 -30.71
CA GLU A 265 -14.64 2.28 -31.35
C GLU A 265 -15.67 1.24 -30.85
N ALA A 266 -16.00 1.26 -29.57
CA ALA A 266 -17.05 0.41 -28.98
C ALA A 266 -18.44 0.76 -29.49
N GLN A 267 -18.72 2.05 -29.76
CA GLN A 267 -19.98 2.50 -30.36
C GLN A 267 -20.08 2.17 -31.85
N ALA A 268 -18.95 2.22 -32.57
CA ALA A 268 -18.90 1.93 -34.01
C ALA A 268 -19.02 0.43 -34.34
N LYS A 269 -18.75 -0.48 -33.39
CA LYS A 269 -18.84 -1.94 -33.55
C LYS A 269 -19.70 -2.58 -32.45
N PRO A 270 -21.04 -2.41 -32.48
CA PRO A 270 -21.90 -2.92 -31.40
C PRO A 270 -21.92 -4.46 -31.28
N GLN A 271 -21.46 -5.20 -32.30
CA GLN A 271 -21.41 -6.66 -32.31
C GLN A 271 -20.08 -7.27 -31.87
N SER A 272 -19.03 -6.52 -31.82
CA SER A 272 -17.76 -6.94 -31.24
C SER A 272 -17.55 -6.26 -29.88
N ARG A 273 -18.45 -6.53 -28.92
CA ARG A 273 -18.05 -6.31 -27.53
C ARG A 273 -16.73 -7.05 -27.36
N PRO A 274 -15.60 -6.37 -27.02
CA PRO A 274 -14.45 -7.12 -26.55
C PRO A 274 -15.01 -8.03 -25.47
N GLN A 275 -14.74 -9.35 -25.57
CA GLN A 275 -15.09 -10.23 -24.47
C GLN A 275 -14.42 -9.59 -23.25
N ILE A 276 -15.22 -8.88 -22.46
CA ILE A 276 -14.80 -8.41 -21.15
C ILE A 276 -14.33 -9.70 -20.50
N LYS A 277 -13.01 -9.83 -20.35
CA LYS A 277 -12.39 -10.94 -19.61
C LYS A 277 -13.30 -11.17 -18.41
N LYS A 278 -13.77 -12.43 -18.24
CA LYS A 278 -14.66 -12.82 -17.15
C LYS A 278 -14.22 -12.14 -15.87
N TRP A 279 -14.86 -11.07 -15.51
CA TRP A 279 -14.71 -10.37 -14.25
C TRP A 279 -16.00 -10.58 -13.45
N PRO A 280 -15.92 -10.76 -12.17
CA PRO A 280 -14.85 -10.34 -11.27
C PRO A 280 -13.92 -11.49 -10.85
N ALA A 281 -12.62 -11.25 -10.75
CA ALA A 281 -11.65 -12.15 -10.13
C ALA A 281 -11.19 -11.58 -8.79
N ALA A 282 -10.82 -12.43 -7.86
CA ALA A 282 -10.19 -12.00 -6.62
C ALA A 282 -8.91 -11.17 -6.93
N ARG A 283 -8.66 -10.13 -6.14
CA ARG A 283 -7.45 -9.29 -6.29
C ARG A 283 -6.16 -10.11 -6.16
N VAL A 284 -6.17 -11.10 -5.29
CA VAL A 284 -5.14 -12.13 -5.15
C VAL A 284 -5.85 -13.48 -5.17
N SER A 285 -5.50 -14.37 -6.06
CA SER A 285 -6.12 -15.71 -6.10
C SER A 285 -5.78 -16.51 -4.84
N GLN A 286 -6.64 -17.46 -4.45
CA GLN A 286 -6.41 -18.27 -3.25
C GLN A 286 -5.03 -19.00 -3.26
N PRO A 287 -4.58 -19.62 -4.36
CA PRO A 287 -3.24 -20.19 -4.40
C PRO A 287 -2.14 -19.15 -4.17
N GLU A 288 -2.21 -17.99 -4.83
CA GLU A 288 -1.25 -16.90 -4.67
C GLU A 288 -1.28 -16.31 -3.24
N PHE A 289 -2.48 -16.21 -2.62
CA PHE A 289 -2.62 -15.81 -1.23
C PHE A 289 -1.85 -16.76 -0.29
N LEU A 290 -2.02 -18.07 -0.46
CA LEU A 290 -1.31 -19.06 0.35
C LEU A 290 0.20 -19.05 0.09
N GLU A 291 0.64 -18.83 -1.15
CA GLU A 291 2.03 -18.63 -1.51
C GLU A 291 2.61 -17.38 -0.81
N ASN A 292 1.90 -16.26 -0.86
CA ASN A 292 2.31 -15.01 -0.22
C ASN A 292 2.42 -15.19 1.31
N MET A 293 1.42 -15.77 1.96
CA MET A 293 1.40 -15.99 3.41
C MET A 293 2.53 -16.95 3.83
N THR A 294 2.78 -17.99 3.04
CA THR A 294 3.90 -18.92 3.26
C THR A 294 5.25 -18.23 3.06
N ALA A 295 5.37 -17.38 2.05
CA ALA A 295 6.61 -16.63 1.79
C ALA A 295 6.89 -15.60 2.92
N ILE A 296 5.86 -14.95 3.46
CA ILE A 296 5.98 -14.06 4.65
C ILE A 296 6.52 -14.85 5.84
N GLU A 297 5.93 -16.00 6.14
CA GLU A 297 6.35 -16.88 7.23
C GLU A 297 7.81 -17.34 7.05
N GLN A 298 8.15 -17.84 5.87
CA GLN A 298 9.52 -18.30 5.60
C GLN A 298 10.55 -17.17 5.71
N LEU A 299 10.22 -15.98 5.17
CA LEU A 299 11.07 -14.81 5.23
C LEU A 299 11.38 -14.38 6.68
N ALA A 300 10.38 -14.41 7.55
CA ALA A 300 10.52 -14.11 8.96
C ALA A 300 11.37 -15.17 9.70
N ARG A 301 11.04 -16.46 9.52
CA ARG A 301 11.76 -17.55 10.17
C ARG A 301 13.22 -17.67 9.75
N GLN A 302 13.56 -17.38 8.52
CA GLN A 302 14.96 -17.31 8.05
C GLN A 302 15.79 -16.29 8.81
N ARG A 303 15.15 -15.34 9.49
CA ARG A 303 15.77 -14.30 10.31
C ARG A 303 15.64 -14.55 11.83
N GLY A 304 15.16 -15.73 12.20
CA GLY A 304 14.94 -16.07 13.62
C GLY A 304 13.70 -15.43 14.22
N THR A 305 12.84 -14.79 13.42
CA THR A 305 11.61 -14.13 13.88
C THR A 305 10.51 -15.16 14.15
N GLY A 306 9.88 -15.11 15.33
CA GLY A 306 8.65 -15.85 15.62
C GLY A 306 7.49 -15.35 14.75
N VAL A 307 6.54 -16.23 14.40
CA VAL A 307 5.40 -15.85 13.54
C VAL A 307 4.09 -16.32 14.14
N ILE A 308 3.10 -15.43 14.19
CA ILE A 308 1.69 -15.73 14.45
C ILE A 308 0.88 -15.26 13.25
N VAL A 309 0.04 -16.13 12.70
CA VAL A 309 -0.93 -15.75 11.67
C VAL A 309 -2.31 -15.59 12.31
N ILE A 310 -2.96 -14.47 12.06
CA ILE A 310 -4.26 -14.13 12.62
C ILE A 310 -5.31 -14.31 11.51
N ALA A 311 -6.36 -15.07 11.80
CA ALA A 311 -7.51 -15.20 10.92
C ALA A 311 -8.20 -13.85 10.74
N ALA A 312 -8.46 -13.45 9.49
CA ALA A 312 -9.17 -12.22 9.22
C ALA A 312 -10.59 -12.27 9.83
N PRO A 313 -10.98 -11.26 10.62
CA PRO A 313 -12.29 -11.22 11.26
C PRO A 313 -13.41 -11.00 10.26
N TYR A 314 -14.60 -11.51 10.59
CA TYR A 314 -15.78 -11.38 9.75
C TYR A 314 -17.06 -11.62 10.55
N ARG A 315 -18.00 -10.67 10.51
CA ARG A 315 -19.20 -10.70 11.33
C ARG A 315 -20.33 -11.56 10.78
N ASP A 316 -20.57 -11.51 9.47
CA ASP A 316 -21.87 -11.91 8.94
C ASP A 316 -21.77 -12.51 7.53
N ARG A 317 -22.25 -13.74 7.36
CA ARG A 317 -22.45 -14.39 6.07
C ARG A 317 -23.77 -14.03 5.40
N SER A 318 -24.67 -13.34 6.08
CA SER A 318 -26.01 -13.06 5.57
C SER A 318 -26.00 -12.10 4.37
N SER A 319 -24.86 -11.53 4.02
CA SER A 319 -24.74 -10.79 2.78
C SER A 319 -24.45 -11.76 1.63
N ASP A 320 -25.29 -11.76 0.61
CA ASP A 320 -25.13 -12.50 -0.65
C ASP A 320 -23.88 -12.10 -1.46
N ALA A 321 -22.87 -11.49 -0.84
CA ALA A 321 -21.67 -11.05 -1.51
C ALA A 321 -20.75 -12.25 -1.77
N PRO A 322 -20.39 -12.55 -3.03
CA PRO A 322 -19.50 -13.65 -3.38
C PRO A 322 -18.12 -13.56 -2.70
N GLU A 323 -17.69 -12.36 -2.29
CA GLU A 323 -16.47 -12.15 -1.52
C GLU A 323 -16.48 -12.80 -0.14
N ALA A 324 -17.65 -12.89 0.50
CA ALA A 324 -17.77 -13.51 1.82
C ALA A 324 -17.47 -15.01 1.78
N GLU A 325 -18.00 -15.71 0.78
CA GLU A 325 -17.72 -17.13 0.57
C GLU A 325 -16.24 -17.36 0.20
N LEU A 326 -15.69 -16.54 -0.69
CA LEU A 326 -14.28 -16.59 -1.03
C LEU A 326 -13.39 -16.36 0.20
N MET A 327 -13.72 -15.37 1.02
CA MET A 327 -12.99 -15.07 2.24
C MET A 327 -12.97 -16.25 3.23
N LEU A 328 -14.10 -16.94 3.39
CA LEU A 328 -14.17 -18.14 4.20
C LEU A 328 -13.25 -19.24 3.68
N GLN A 329 -13.28 -19.49 2.36
CA GLN A 329 -12.41 -20.48 1.72
C GLN A 329 -10.92 -20.13 1.91
N TYR A 330 -10.55 -18.85 1.80
CA TYR A 330 -9.18 -18.37 2.03
C TYR A 330 -8.74 -18.60 3.48
N ARG A 331 -9.61 -18.26 4.45
CA ARG A 331 -9.33 -18.45 5.88
C ARG A 331 -9.16 -19.92 6.25
N LEU A 332 -10.07 -20.81 5.77
CA LEU A 332 -9.99 -22.25 6.03
C LEU A 332 -8.72 -22.86 5.44
N ALA A 333 -8.39 -22.51 4.19
CA ALA A 333 -7.17 -22.98 3.52
C ALA A 333 -5.91 -22.47 4.23
N LEU A 334 -5.90 -21.21 4.64
CA LEU A 334 -4.79 -20.61 5.39
C LEU A 334 -4.60 -21.33 6.74
N GLY A 335 -5.67 -21.53 7.51
CA GLY A 335 -5.61 -22.22 8.79
C GLY A 335 -5.10 -23.66 8.66
N ALA A 336 -5.54 -24.40 7.62
CA ALA A 336 -5.02 -25.73 7.33
C ALA A 336 -3.52 -25.70 6.98
N THR A 337 -3.11 -24.76 6.12
CA THR A 337 -1.69 -24.59 5.74
C THR A 337 -0.81 -24.23 6.93
N MET A 338 -1.23 -23.30 7.78
CA MET A 338 -0.43 -22.87 8.94
C MET A 338 -0.31 -23.98 9.96
N ARG A 339 -1.40 -24.71 10.27
CA ARG A 339 -1.36 -25.89 11.17
C ARG A 339 -0.42 -26.97 10.64
N GLN A 340 -0.46 -27.29 9.36
CA GLN A 340 0.44 -28.27 8.73
C GLN A 340 1.92 -27.87 8.85
N ARG A 341 2.20 -26.56 8.84
CA ARG A 341 3.54 -25.99 8.99
C ARG A 341 3.98 -25.78 10.44
N GLY A 342 3.13 -26.09 11.42
CA GLY A 342 3.40 -25.85 12.84
C GLY A 342 3.47 -24.37 13.22
N ILE A 343 2.77 -23.51 12.48
CA ILE A 343 2.72 -22.06 12.74
C ILE A 343 1.48 -21.75 13.58
N PRO A 344 1.62 -21.03 14.70
CA PRO A 344 0.50 -20.56 15.49
C PRO A 344 -0.50 -19.78 14.62
N PHE A 345 -1.74 -20.30 14.58
CA PHE A 345 -2.85 -19.69 13.84
C PHE A 345 -3.91 -19.26 14.84
N LEU A 346 -4.06 -17.95 15.00
CA LEU A 346 -5.04 -17.36 15.91
C LEU A 346 -6.38 -17.19 15.20
N GLU A 347 -7.34 -18.02 15.53
CA GLU A 347 -8.72 -17.94 15.11
C GLU A 347 -9.61 -17.63 16.33
N ILE A 348 -10.08 -16.37 16.39
CA ILE A 348 -10.90 -15.89 17.50
C ILE A 348 -12.35 -16.14 17.10
N ARG A 349 -13.01 -17.12 17.75
CA ARG A 349 -14.35 -17.57 17.39
C ARG A 349 -15.37 -16.44 17.37
N GLU A 350 -15.31 -15.54 18.33
CA GLU A 350 -16.18 -14.36 18.45
C GLU A 350 -16.07 -13.43 17.24
N LEU A 351 -14.93 -13.46 16.54
CA LEU A 351 -14.65 -12.63 15.36
C LEU A 351 -14.70 -13.40 14.04
N THR A 352 -14.90 -14.72 14.07
CA THR A 352 -14.80 -15.55 12.87
C THR A 352 -15.98 -16.51 12.67
N GLU A 353 -16.82 -16.74 13.68
CA GLU A 353 -18.01 -17.60 13.58
C GLU A 353 -19.28 -16.77 13.40
N ASP A 354 -20.00 -17.01 12.31
CA ASP A 354 -21.18 -16.24 11.90
C ASP A 354 -22.34 -16.24 12.89
N ALA A 355 -22.51 -17.30 13.63
CA ALA A 355 -23.65 -17.49 14.52
C ALA A 355 -23.30 -17.22 15.99
N HIS A 356 -22.11 -16.69 16.29
CA HIS A 356 -21.74 -16.45 17.68
C HIS A 356 -22.61 -15.34 18.28
N PRO A 357 -23.36 -15.57 19.39
CA PRO A 357 -24.30 -14.60 19.92
C PRO A 357 -23.68 -13.25 20.32
N ALA A 358 -22.39 -13.24 20.69
CA ALA A 358 -21.65 -12.05 21.06
C ALA A 358 -21.06 -11.28 19.88
N ASN A 359 -21.17 -11.81 18.66
CA ASN A 359 -20.48 -11.27 17.48
C ASN A 359 -20.83 -9.81 17.19
N GLN A 360 -22.09 -9.41 17.36
CA GLN A 360 -22.53 -8.03 17.08
C GLN A 360 -21.86 -6.96 17.97
N GLY A 361 -21.44 -7.32 19.17
CA GLY A 361 -20.76 -6.39 20.10
C GLY A 361 -19.29 -6.11 19.76
N TRP A 362 -18.67 -6.92 18.90
CA TRP A 362 -17.24 -6.86 18.61
C TRP A 362 -16.89 -6.10 17.33
N PHE A 363 -17.89 -5.70 16.54
CA PHE A 363 -17.68 -5.07 15.23
C PHE A 363 -18.27 -3.67 15.16
N GLY A 364 -17.55 -2.76 14.53
CA GLY A 364 -18.08 -1.45 14.13
C GLY A 364 -18.95 -1.55 12.88
N GLU A 365 -18.58 -2.50 12.00
CA GLU A 365 -19.32 -2.85 10.79
C GLU A 365 -19.01 -4.31 10.40
N ARG A 366 -19.31 -4.71 9.17
CA ARG A 366 -19.29 -6.11 8.74
C ARG A 366 -17.95 -6.83 8.87
N ILE A 367 -16.81 -6.15 8.65
CA ILE A 367 -15.48 -6.75 8.60
C ILE A 367 -14.45 -6.11 9.54
N HIS A 368 -14.76 -4.94 10.10
CA HIS A 368 -13.82 -4.25 10.96
C HIS A 368 -14.26 -4.35 12.43
N PRO A 369 -13.43 -4.95 13.28
CA PRO A 369 -13.66 -4.95 14.73
C PRO A 369 -13.73 -3.50 15.27
N ASN A 370 -14.60 -3.26 16.24
CA ASN A 370 -14.61 -2.03 17.02
C ASN A 370 -13.54 -2.07 18.13
N HIS A 371 -13.49 -1.07 19.00
CA HIS A 371 -12.53 -1.00 20.11
C HIS A 371 -12.59 -2.24 21.03
N MET A 372 -13.77 -2.80 21.26
CA MET A 372 -13.93 -4.04 22.05
C MET A 372 -13.35 -5.24 21.32
N GLY A 373 -13.60 -5.35 20.00
CA GLY A 373 -13.02 -6.39 19.15
C GLY A 373 -11.48 -6.32 19.09
N HIS A 374 -10.91 -5.11 19.03
CA HIS A 374 -9.46 -4.92 19.10
C HIS A 374 -8.88 -5.31 20.47
N ARG A 375 -9.60 -5.03 21.54
CA ARG A 375 -9.24 -5.45 22.90
C ARG A 375 -9.25 -6.97 23.05
N LEU A 376 -10.26 -7.64 22.47
CA LEU A 376 -10.32 -9.10 22.39
C LEU A 376 -9.14 -9.67 21.60
N MET A 377 -8.85 -9.10 20.40
CA MET A 377 -7.72 -9.53 19.58
C MET A 377 -6.38 -9.44 20.34
N ALA A 378 -6.14 -8.32 21.01
CA ALA A 378 -4.91 -8.12 21.77
C ALA A 378 -4.81 -9.11 22.96
N SER A 379 -5.93 -9.37 23.68
CA SER A 379 -5.97 -10.33 24.78
C SER A 379 -5.67 -11.76 24.30
N GLU A 380 -6.29 -12.20 23.22
CA GLU A 380 -6.06 -13.54 22.68
C GLU A 380 -4.63 -13.69 22.09
N LEU A 381 -4.07 -12.62 21.51
CA LEU A 381 -2.66 -12.60 21.11
C LEU A 381 -1.72 -12.76 22.29
N LEU A 382 -1.93 -12.02 23.39
CA LEU A 382 -1.10 -12.16 24.61
C LEU A 382 -1.15 -13.58 25.16
N LYS A 383 -2.33 -14.19 25.24
CA LYS A 383 -2.47 -15.59 25.65
C LYS A 383 -1.65 -16.53 24.76
N LEU A 384 -1.75 -16.34 23.43
CA LEU A 384 -1.04 -17.19 22.47
C LEU A 384 0.48 -17.00 22.55
N ILE A 385 0.95 -15.75 22.69
CA ILE A 385 2.38 -15.41 22.86
C ILE A 385 2.92 -16.07 24.13
N GLY A 386 2.20 -15.96 25.26
CA GLY A 386 2.59 -16.55 26.53
C GLY A 386 2.58 -18.08 26.49
N ALA A 387 1.52 -18.70 25.97
CA ALA A 387 1.38 -20.16 25.89
C ALA A 387 2.49 -20.80 25.03
N ASN A 388 2.92 -20.13 23.97
CA ASN A 388 3.99 -20.62 23.07
C ASN A 388 5.38 -20.09 23.42
N ARG A 389 5.54 -19.30 24.49
CA ARG A 389 6.81 -18.70 24.91
C ARG A 389 7.53 -17.97 23.75
N MET A 390 6.78 -17.22 22.95
CA MET A 390 7.29 -16.62 21.72
C MET A 390 8.21 -15.41 21.95
N LEU A 391 8.16 -14.83 23.14
CA LEU A 391 9.04 -13.76 23.59
C LEU A 391 9.76 -14.25 24.85
N PRO A 392 10.96 -14.84 24.73
CA PRO A 392 11.72 -15.29 25.88
C PRO A 392 12.07 -14.09 26.79
N ASP A 393 12.05 -14.33 28.11
CA ASP A 393 12.37 -13.35 29.15
C ASP A 393 11.44 -12.08 29.17
N VAL A 394 10.28 -12.17 28.57
CA VAL A 394 9.23 -11.14 28.63
C VAL A 394 8.09 -11.66 29.50
N ASN A 395 7.68 -10.86 30.47
CA ASN A 395 6.45 -11.14 31.21
C ASN A 395 5.25 -10.78 30.33
N VAL A 396 4.53 -11.80 29.89
CA VAL A 396 3.36 -11.63 29.01
C VAL A 396 2.10 -11.65 29.86
N PRO A 397 1.36 -10.53 30.00
CA PRO A 397 0.15 -10.50 30.81
C PRO A 397 -0.96 -11.34 30.14
N ALA A 398 -1.81 -11.96 30.96
CA ALA A 398 -2.87 -12.83 30.46
C ALA A 398 -4.05 -12.08 29.81
N LEU A 399 -4.26 -10.82 30.21
CA LEU A 399 -5.35 -9.97 29.75
C LEU A 399 -4.89 -8.52 29.60
N ILE A 400 -5.58 -7.77 28.76
CA ILE A 400 -5.43 -6.31 28.68
C ILE A 400 -6.22 -5.68 29.85
N PRO A 401 -5.58 -4.87 30.67
CA PRO A 401 -6.22 -4.19 31.78
C PRO A 401 -7.32 -3.19 31.36
#